data_683277951cc1df75bb9592af9d88b082
#
_entry.id   683277951cc1df75bb9592af9d88b082
#
_cell.length_a   1.000
_cell.length_b   1.000
_cell.length_c   1.000
_cell.angle_alpha   90.00
_cell.angle_beta   90.00
_cell.angle_gamma   90.00
#
_symmetry.space_group_name_H-M   'P 1'
#
loop_
_entity.id
_entity.type
_entity.pdbx_description
1 polymer ?
#
loop_
_entity_poly.entity_id
_entity_poly.type
_entity_poly.pdbx_seq_one_letter_code
_entity_poly.pdbx_strand_id
1 'polypeptide(L)'
;LCNVDGEGQSGLELKYNDELSGKPGRIVTEVDARARTLPDGVTLYVPAEQGHTLRLTIDRDVQAAVERAVRECAQVNDAVSVQAIAMDVNTGAVLAMAMYPTYDPANPPRDDLDKLNELMRLTVLGDVYEPGSTFKMLTASAAIDCGATSPQEGFYCSGKITVDGSTVRCWGAPHGTETMARALENSCNPVFTQLALRLGSERFYQYLHAFGLGSRTGIDLYGEASGILIGQNRVKNVDLARIGFGQSVAVTPIQMITAACAVVNGGRLMKPYLVEAIEDGDGNVLKQTSPKVVSTPISAETSATMRKLLYGVVENGGGKNAKVNGYAIGGKTGTAQIYRNGRIESNLHIGSFVGFAPADNPRVALLVTVNEAKVKPDYGGTTAAPFAAQIFEEILPLLGVAKTEGGAEAKQTTMPDVTGMNVRDAKAILREAGIDAVTDGENPIVTGQLPPAGTTVQEGFCAMLYVTGESAPQAQDYARVPDVIGLDMRRCAQEIRLSGFEMNAQGEGLAAGQSPAGGSYAPTGTQVRVTFEMP
;
A
#
# COMPACT_ATOMS: atom_id res chain seq x y z
N LEU A 1 -8.69 -19.12 -11.18
CA LEU A 1 -9.06 -20.52 -11.40
C LEU A 1 -9.76 -20.66 -12.75
N CYS A 2 -9.38 -21.68 -13.56
CA CYS A 2 -10.03 -22.00 -14.82
C CYS A 2 -10.82 -23.33 -14.71
N ASN A 3 -11.80 -23.50 -15.61
CA ASN A 3 -12.47 -24.78 -15.83
C ASN A 3 -11.59 -25.73 -16.68
N VAL A 4 -12.11 -26.88 -17.04
CA VAL A 4 -11.40 -27.89 -17.84
C VAL A 4 -11.16 -27.46 -19.29
N ASP A 5 -11.93 -26.50 -19.78
CA ASP A 5 -11.82 -25.93 -21.13
C ASP A 5 -10.87 -24.71 -21.17
N GLY A 6 -10.24 -24.33 -20.02
CA GLY A 6 -9.34 -23.20 -19.90
C GLY A 6 -10.03 -21.86 -19.67
N GLU A 7 -11.36 -21.83 -19.53
CA GLU A 7 -12.10 -20.58 -19.28
C GLU A 7 -11.99 -20.15 -17.83
N GLY A 8 -11.74 -18.86 -17.60
CA GLY A 8 -11.61 -18.27 -16.29
C GLY A 8 -12.90 -18.34 -15.47
N GLN A 9 -12.82 -18.86 -14.25
CA GLN A 9 -13.96 -19.02 -13.33
C GLN A 9 -13.91 -18.07 -12.13
N SER A 10 -12.75 -17.59 -11.75
CA SER A 10 -12.57 -16.65 -10.64
C SER A 10 -11.29 -15.83 -10.76
N GLY A 11 -11.21 -14.75 -9.98
CA GLY A 11 -10.01 -13.92 -9.87
C GLY A 11 -9.63 -13.22 -11.18
N LEU A 12 -8.34 -13.12 -11.44
CA LEU A 12 -7.78 -12.52 -12.65
C LEU A 12 -8.12 -13.32 -13.91
N GLU A 13 -8.17 -14.65 -13.82
CA GLU A 13 -8.53 -15.53 -14.92
C GLU A 13 -9.93 -15.22 -15.47
N LEU A 14 -10.89 -14.99 -14.56
CA LEU A 14 -12.24 -14.59 -14.96
C LEU A 14 -12.28 -13.13 -15.47
N LYS A 15 -11.56 -12.23 -14.79
CA LYS A 15 -11.61 -10.80 -15.10
C LYS A 15 -10.98 -10.48 -16.46
N TYR A 16 -9.93 -11.18 -16.80
CA TYR A 16 -9.13 -10.99 -18.02
C TYR A 16 -9.19 -12.19 -18.96
N ASN A 17 -10.31 -12.93 -18.91
CA ASN A 17 -10.47 -14.14 -19.73
C ASN A 17 -10.26 -13.86 -21.22
N ASP A 18 -10.79 -12.76 -21.73
CA ASP A 18 -10.68 -12.40 -23.16
C ASP A 18 -9.23 -12.09 -23.56
N GLU A 19 -8.45 -11.48 -22.67
CA GLU A 19 -7.04 -11.16 -22.89
C GLU A 19 -6.15 -12.41 -22.75
N LEU A 20 -6.45 -13.27 -21.76
CA LEU A 20 -5.67 -14.47 -21.47
C LEU A 20 -5.95 -15.60 -22.44
N SER A 21 -7.20 -15.69 -22.94
CA SER A 21 -7.59 -16.72 -23.89
C SER A 21 -7.01 -16.41 -25.27
N GLY A 22 -6.26 -17.35 -25.81
CA GLY A 22 -5.87 -17.30 -27.22
C GLY A 22 -7.03 -17.68 -28.13
N LYS A 23 -6.79 -17.68 -29.43
CA LYS A 23 -7.71 -18.25 -30.40
C LYS A 23 -7.21 -19.61 -30.86
N PRO A 24 -8.00 -20.67 -30.74
CA PRO A 24 -7.58 -21.98 -31.19
C PRO A 24 -7.35 -21.97 -32.71
N GLY A 25 -6.24 -22.51 -33.13
CA GLY A 25 -6.00 -22.78 -34.55
C GLY A 25 -6.98 -23.81 -35.07
N ARG A 26 -7.22 -23.79 -36.37
CA ARG A 26 -8.06 -24.78 -37.03
C ARG A 26 -7.47 -25.25 -38.36
N ILE A 27 -7.68 -26.52 -38.65
CA ILE A 27 -7.37 -27.09 -39.93
C ILE A 27 -8.72 -27.50 -40.55
N VAL A 28 -9.02 -26.93 -41.70
CA VAL A 28 -10.18 -27.32 -42.49
C VAL A 28 -9.67 -28.06 -43.71
N THR A 29 -10.00 -29.31 -43.82
CA THR A 29 -9.48 -30.17 -44.91
C THR A 29 -10.64 -30.86 -45.62
N GLU A 30 -10.54 -31.01 -46.91
CA GLU A 30 -11.51 -31.78 -47.69
C GLU A 30 -11.32 -33.27 -47.42
N VAL A 31 -12.44 -33.96 -47.16
CA VAL A 31 -12.46 -35.39 -46.84
C VAL A 31 -13.45 -36.11 -47.75
N ASP A 32 -13.21 -37.42 -48.00
CA ASP A 32 -14.17 -38.28 -48.69
C ASP A 32 -15.36 -38.64 -47.75
N ALA A 33 -16.34 -39.37 -48.28
CA ALA A 33 -17.52 -39.82 -47.54
C ALA A 33 -17.20 -40.75 -46.34
N ARG A 34 -15.96 -41.18 -46.19
CA ARG A 34 -15.46 -41.99 -45.06
C ARG A 34 -14.54 -41.18 -44.14
N ALA A 35 -14.58 -39.84 -44.24
CA ALA A 35 -13.77 -38.91 -43.46
C ALA A 35 -12.23 -39.07 -43.66
N ARG A 36 -11.76 -39.58 -44.80
CA ARG A 36 -10.34 -39.65 -45.13
C ARG A 36 -9.96 -38.41 -45.93
N THR A 37 -8.83 -37.77 -45.58
CA THR A 37 -8.31 -36.61 -46.30
C THR A 37 -8.07 -36.92 -47.79
N LEU A 38 -8.56 -36.06 -48.68
CA LEU A 38 -8.33 -36.16 -50.10
C LEU A 38 -6.89 -35.77 -50.41
N PRO A 39 -6.11 -36.56 -51.21
CA PRO A 39 -4.72 -36.27 -51.48
C PRO A 39 -4.49 -34.90 -52.16
N ASP A 40 -5.44 -34.50 -53.04
CA ASP A 40 -5.42 -33.22 -53.76
C ASP A 40 -6.45 -32.22 -53.22
N GLY A 41 -7.01 -32.48 -52.02
CA GLY A 41 -8.03 -31.65 -51.40
C GLY A 41 -7.42 -30.36 -50.80
N VAL A 42 -8.22 -29.30 -50.81
CA VAL A 42 -7.83 -28.03 -50.19
C VAL A 42 -7.72 -28.21 -48.68
N THR A 43 -6.58 -27.83 -48.12
CA THR A 43 -6.39 -27.73 -46.68
C THR A 43 -6.15 -26.26 -46.31
N LEU A 44 -7.08 -25.72 -45.54
CA LEU A 44 -6.92 -24.39 -44.95
C LEU A 44 -6.37 -24.57 -43.52
N TYR A 45 -5.18 -24.03 -43.30
CA TYR A 45 -4.57 -23.95 -41.98
C TYR A 45 -4.70 -22.52 -41.42
N VAL A 46 -5.39 -22.38 -40.30
CA VAL A 46 -5.45 -21.15 -39.54
C VAL A 46 -4.61 -21.39 -38.28
N PRO A 47 -3.49 -20.70 -38.09
CA PRO A 47 -2.65 -20.89 -36.90
C PRO A 47 -3.39 -20.47 -35.63
N ALA A 48 -3.01 -21.06 -34.49
CA ALA A 48 -3.46 -20.59 -33.18
C ALA A 48 -2.84 -19.22 -32.85
N GLU A 49 -3.61 -18.36 -32.24
CA GLU A 49 -3.13 -17.09 -31.68
C GLU A 49 -2.96 -17.29 -30.16
N GLN A 50 -1.77 -16.95 -29.64
CA GLN A 50 -1.54 -17.00 -28.20
C GLN A 50 -2.35 -15.92 -27.49
N GLY A 51 -2.79 -16.22 -26.26
CA GLY A 51 -3.32 -15.23 -25.34
C GLY A 51 -2.24 -14.27 -24.85
N HIS A 52 -2.68 -13.15 -24.31
CA HIS A 52 -1.79 -12.12 -23.79
C HIS A 52 -1.24 -12.49 -22.40
N THR A 53 -0.14 -11.85 -22.02
CA THR A 53 0.46 -11.97 -20.70
C THR A 53 -0.02 -10.81 -19.82
N LEU A 54 -0.43 -11.09 -18.59
CA LEU A 54 -0.69 -10.08 -17.57
C LEU A 54 0.55 -9.90 -16.72
N ARG A 55 1.10 -8.70 -16.70
CA ARG A 55 2.11 -8.30 -15.72
C ARG A 55 1.38 -7.70 -14.51
N LEU A 56 1.61 -8.28 -13.34
CA LEU A 56 0.93 -7.90 -12.11
C LEU A 56 1.79 -6.95 -11.27
N THR A 57 1.13 -6.20 -10.39
CA THR A 57 1.76 -5.41 -9.33
C THR A 57 2.17 -6.27 -8.14
N ILE A 58 1.63 -7.50 -8.05
CA ILE A 58 1.98 -8.45 -6.98
C ILE A 58 3.48 -8.77 -7.07
N ASP A 59 4.19 -8.46 -6.00
CA ASP A 59 5.57 -8.91 -5.82
C ASP A 59 5.56 -10.31 -5.22
N ARG A 60 6.20 -11.27 -5.88
CA ARG A 60 6.19 -12.69 -5.47
C ARG A 60 6.74 -12.90 -4.06
N ASP A 61 7.80 -12.21 -3.70
CA ASP A 61 8.49 -12.43 -2.43
C ASP A 61 7.74 -11.71 -1.29
N VAL A 62 7.18 -10.52 -1.58
CA VAL A 62 6.26 -9.82 -0.67
C VAL A 62 4.99 -10.66 -0.44
N GLN A 63 4.39 -11.21 -1.50
CA GLN A 63 3.23 -12.10 -1.39
C GLN A 63 3.54 -13.32 -0.53
N ALA A 64 4.68 -13.98 -0.76
CA ALA A 64 5.08 -15.15 0.01
C ALA A 64 5.30 -14.84 1.50
N ALA A 65 5.88 -13.68 1.83
CA ALA A 65 6.03 -13.22 3.21
C ALA A 65 4.67 -12.99 3.88
N VAL A 66 3.76 -12.28 3.19
CA VAL A 66 2.41 -12.00 3.70
C VAL A 66 1.60 -13.28 3.89
N GLU A 67 1.65 -14.24 2.96
CA GLU A 67 0.96 -15.53 3.09
C GLU A 67 1.45 -16.36 4.28
N ARG A 68 2.77 -16.41 4.50
CA ARG A 68 3.34 -17.09 5.68
C ARG A 68 2.82 -16.49 6.97
N ALA A 69 2.90 -15.17 7.10
CA ALA A 69 2.45 -14.46 8.30
C ALA A 69 0.92 -14.61 8.53
N VAL A 70 0.11 -14.56 7.48
CA VAL A 70 -1.35 -14.78 7.55
C VAL A 70 -1.67 -16.19 8.05
N ARG A 71 -0.98 -17.21 7.52
CA ARG A 71 -1.16 -18.60 7.96
C ARG A 71 -0.74 -18.80 9.42
N GLU A 72 0.41 -18.27 9.80
CA GLU A 72 0.91 -18.33 11.17
C GLU A 72 -0.02 -17.57 12.13
N CYS A 73 -0.46 -16.37 11.74
CA CYS A 73 -1.44 -15.57 12.48
C CYS A 73 -2.73 -16.34 12.76
N ALA A 74 -3.26 -17.05 11.75
CA ALA A 74 -4.46 -17.85 11.90
C ALA A 74 -4.25 -19.01 12.89
N GLN A 75 -3.11 -19.69 12.81
CA GLN A 75 -2.78 -20.81 13.71
C GLN A 75 -2.54 -20.36 15.14
N VAL A 76 -1.72 -19.32 15.34
CA VAL A 76 -1.39 -18.82 16.69
C VAL A 76 -2.62 -18.25 17.40
N ASN A 77 -3.51 -17.59 16.68
CA ASN A 77 -4.72 -16.99 17.24
C ASN A 77 -5.92 -17.96 17.28
N ASP A 78 -5.80 -19.17 16.72
CA ASP A 78 -6.93 -20.09 16.45
C ASP A 78 -8.12 -19.29 15.86
N ALA A 79 -7.82 -18.49 14.83
CA ALA A 79 -8.75 -17.54 14.26
C ALA A 79 -9.62 -18.20 13.17
N VAL A 80 -10.86 -17.75 13.05
CA VAL A 80 -11.78 -18.21 11.99
C VAL A 80 -11.29 -17.76 10.63
N SER A 81 -10.82 -16.50 10.51
CA SER A 81 -10.20 -16.02 9.29
C SER A 81 -9.19 -14.91 9.56
N VAL A 82 -8.20 -14.80 8.68
CA VAL A 82 -7.18 -13.73 8.68
C VAL A 82 -7.04 -13.20 7.26
N GLN A 83 -6.87 -11.89 7.15
CA GLN A 83 -6.67 -11.23 5.87
C GLN A 83 -5.53 -10.22 6.00
N ALA A 84 -4.72 -10.09 4.93
CA ALA A 84 -3.72 -9.04 4.85
C ALA A 84 -3.62 -8.49 3.43
N ILE A 85 -3.39 -7.17 3.33
CA ILE A 85 -3.16 -6.46 2.08
C ILE A 85 -1.94 -5.57 2.27
N ALA A 86 -0.96 -5.67 1.37
CA ALA A 86 0.15 -4.72 1.26
C ALA A 86 -0.04 -3.89 -0.03
N MET A 87 0.07 -2.57 0.09
CA MET A 87 -0.21 -1.63 -1.00
C MET A 87 0.86 -0.54 -1.06
N ASP A 88 1.33 -0.22 -2.26
CA ASP A 88 2.14 0.98 -2.48
C ASP A 88 1.27 2.22 -2.25
N VAL A 89 1.67 3.05 -1.29
CA VAL A 89 0.86 4.19 -0.85
C VAL A 89 0.72 5.29 -1.89
N ASN A 90 1.69 5.40 -2.82
CA ASN A 90 1.78 6.49 -3.78
C ASN A 90 1.07 6.18 -5.09
N THR A 91 1.01 4.89 -5.46
CA THR A 91 0.46 4.45 -6.75
C THR A 91 -0.89 3.75 -6.62
N GLY A 92 -1.18 3.14 -5.47
CA GLY A 92 -2.32 2.26 -5.27
C GLY A 92 -2.12 0.84 -5.81
N ALA A 93 -0.89 0.51 -6.23
CA ALA A 93 -0.53 -0.84 -6.65
C ALA A 93 -0.63 -1.81 -5.46
N VAL A 94 -1.36 -2.91 -5.65
CA VAL A 94 -1.44 -3.97 -4.64
C VAL A 94 -0.22 -4.87 -4.78
N LEU A 95 0.65 -4.86 -3.78
CA LEU A 95 1.91 -5.61 -3.76
C LEU A 95 1.72 -7.04 -3.27
N ALA A 96 0.76 -7.25 -2.37
CA ALA A 96 0.35 -8.56 -1.88
C ALA A 96 -1.07 -8.53 -1.35
N MET A 97 -1.76 -9.66 -1.47
CA MET A 97 -3.12 -9.87 -0.94
C MET A 97 -3.25 -11.33 -0.51
N ALA A 98 -3.43 -11.57 0.78
CA ALA A 98 -3.54 -12.92 1.32
C ALA A 98 -4.74 -13.08 2.24
N MET A 99 -5.29 -14.29 2.26
CA MET A 99 -6.45 -14.67 3.07
C MET A 99 -6.25 -16.07 3.66
N TYR A 100 -6.82 -16.29 4.84
CA TYR A 100 -6.98 -17.61 5.45
C TYR A 100 -8.43 -17.74 5.94
N PRO A 101 -9.13 -18.87 5.71
CA PRO A 101 -8.67 -20.02 4.94
C PRO A 101 -8.53 -19.73 3.43
N THR A 102 -7.75 -20.54 2.74
CA THR A 102 -7.52 -20.46 1.30
C THR A 102 -7.31 -21.86 0.73
N TYR A 103 -7.15 -21.99 -0.57
CA TYR A 103 -6.87 -23.25 -1.26
C TYR A 103 -5.58 -23.16 -2.09
N ASP A 104 -5.00 -24.31 -2.39
CA ASP A 104 -3.89 -24.40 -3.33
C ASP A 104 -4.43 -24.31 -4.78
N PRO A 105 -4.08 -23.25 -5.55
CA PRO A 105 -4.53 -23.12 -6.93
C PRO A 105 -4.07 -24.27 -7.85
N ALA A 106 -2.97 -24.94 -7.52
CA ALA A 106 -2.49 -26.10 -8.26
C ALA A 106 -3.32 -27.38 -7.97
N ASN A 107 -3.96 -27.45 -6.80
CA ASN A 107 -4.78 -28.59 -6.38
C ASN A 107 -6.08 -28.12 -5.67
N PRO A 108 -6.99 -27.43 -6.39
CA PRO A 108 -8.23 -26.95 -5.80
C PRO A 108 -9.16 -28.12 -5.45
N PRO A 109 -9.94 -28.06 -4.35
CA PRO A 109 -10.84 -29.12 -3.91
C PRO A 109 -12.09 -29.21 -4.80
N ARG A 110 -11.93 -29.73 -6.03
CA ARG A 110 -13.00 -29.83 -7.04
C ARG A 110 -14.05 -30.92 -6.73
N ASP A 111 -13.76 -31.78 -5.81
CA ASP A 111 -14.64 -32.82 -5.26
C ASP A 111 -15.68 -32.26 -4.27
N ASP A 112 -15.43 -31.07 -3.68
CA ASP A 112 -16.35 -30.35 -2.80
C ASP A 112 -16.55 -28.92 -3.35
N LEU A 113 -17.58 -28.77 -4.18
CA LEU A 113 -17.88 -27.50 -4.85
C LEU A 113 -18.33 -26.41 -3.86
N ASP A 114 -19.00 -26.77 -2.78
CA ASP A 114 -19.44 -25.80 -1.76
C ASP A 114 -18.21 -25.23 -1.04
N LYS A 115 -17.29 -26.10 -0.66
CA LYS A 115 -16.01 -25.71 -0.07
C LYS A 115 -15.17 -24.88 -1.03
N LEU A 116 -15.06 -25.28 -2.29
CA LEU A 116 -14.34 -24.53 -3.30
C LEU A 116 -14.94 -23.13 -3.50
N ASN A 117 -16.27 -23.01 -3.60
CA ASN A 117 -16.96 -21.73 -3.73
C ASN A 117 -16.72 -20.82 -2.51
N GLU A 118 -16.73 -21.38 -1.30
CA GLU A 118 -16.38 -20.65 -0.08
C GLU A 118 -14.96 -20.09 -0.16
N LEU A 119 -13.99 -20.93 -0.52
CA LEU A 119 -12.56 -20.58 -0.57
C LEU A 119 -12.19 -19.65 -1.74
N MET A 120 -12.94 -19.66 -2.83
CA MET A 120 -12.75 -18.74 -3.97
C MET A 120 -13.22 -17.31 -3.69
N ARG A 121 -13.99 -17.07 -2.62
CA ARG A 121 -14.44 -15.72 -2.29
C ARG A 121 -13.27 -14.82 -1.92
N LEU A 122 -13.14 -13.71 -2.60
CA LEU A 122 -12.16 -12.67 -2.27
C LEU A 122 -12.71 -11.81 -1.11
N THR A 123 -12.61 -12.33 0.10
CA THR A 123 -13.20 -11.69 1.30
C THR A 123 -12.61 -10.31 1.58
N VAL A 124 -11.38 -10.05 1.15
CA VAL A 124 -10.74 -8.72 1.22
C VAL A 124 -11.46 -7.66 0.36
N LEU A 125 -12.24 -8.07 -0.64
CA LEU A 125 -13.02 -7.21 -1.53
C LEU A 125 -14.52 -7.29 -1.25
N GLY A 126 -15.02 -8.48 -0.93
CA GLY A 126 -16.45 -8.78 -0.86
C GLY A 126 -17.06 -8.67 0.54
N ASP A 127 -16.28 -8.90 1.58
CA ASP A 127 -16.78 -8.90 2.95
C ASP A 127 -16.59 -7.52 3.60
N VAL A 128 -17.59 -7.10 4.36
CA VAL A 128 -17.58 -5.82 5.07
C VAL A 128 -17.49 -6.06 6.57
N TYR A 129 -16.75 -5.19 7.25
CA TYR A 129 -16.60 -5.22 8.71
C TYR A 129 -16.65 -3.80 9.27
N GLU A 130 -17.00 -3.66 10.55
CA GLU A 130 -16.83 -2.39 11.24
C GLU A 130 -15.32 -2.20 11.51
N PRO A 131 -14.67 -1.11 11.01
CA PRO A 131 -13.23 -0.95 11.14
C PRO A 131 -12.78 -0.62 12.58
N GLY A 132 -13.72 -0.24 13.44
CA GLY A 132 -13.42 0.15 14.81
C GLY A 132 -12.38 1.27 14.86
N SER A 133 -11.46 1.20 15.80
CA SER A 133 -10.52 2.29 16.07
C SER A 133 -9.51 2.58 14.95
N THR A 134 -9.37 1.75 13.92
CA THR A 134 -8.57 2.10 12.74
C THR A 134 -9.20 3.27 11.98
N PHE A 135 -10.53 3.40 12.02
CA PHE A 135 -11.26 4.50 11.42
C PHE A 135 -10.93 5.88 12.00
N LYS A 136 -10.39 5.92 13.22
CA LYS A 136 -9.98 7.18 13.86
C LYS A 136 -8.90 7.92 13.08
N MET A 137 -8.15 7.24 12.21
CA MET A 137 -7.23 7.89 11.28
C MET A 137 -7.98 8.86 10.36
N LEU A 138 -9.13 8.43 9.81
CA LEU A 138 -9.94 9.23 8.90
C LEU A 138 -10.65 10.37 9.63
N THR A 139 -11.20 10.09 10.81
CA THR A 139 -11.87 11.11 11.64
C THR A 139 -10.91 12.19 12.12
N ALA A 140 -9.69 11.81 12.57
CA ALA A 140 -8.67 12.76 12.96
C ALA A 140 -8.22 13.62 11.77
N SER A 141 -7.97 12.98 10.62
CA SER A 141 -7.60 13.68 9.39
C SER A 141 -8.63 14.72 8.98
N ALA A 142 -9.90 14.33 8.94
CA ALA A 142 -10.99 15.23 8.59
C ALA A 142 -11.12 16.41 9.57
N ALA A 143 -10.98 16.13 10.89
CA ALA A 143 -11.12 17.16 11.92
C ALA A 143 -9.93 18.14 11.92
N ILE A 144 -8.71 17.69 11.66
CA ILE A 144 -7.53 18.54 11.53
C ILE A 144 -7.62 19.37 10.25
N ASP A 145 -7.93 18.73 9.12
CA ASP A 145 -7.94 19.34 7.79
C ASP A 145 -8.90 20.51 7.69
N CYS A 146 -10.08 20.41 8.32
CA CYS A 146 -11.05 21.50 8.35
C CYS A 146 -10.89 22.47 9.53
N GLY A 147 -9.84 22.34 10.36
CA GLY A 147 -9.59 23.18 11.52
C GLY A 147 -10.57 22.99 12.68
N ALA A 148 -11.32 21.86 12.72
CA ALA A 148 -12.20 21.53 13.84
C ALA A 148 -11.43 21.12 15.11
N THR A 149 -10.16 20.77 14.97
CA THR A 149 -9.22 20.48 16.08
C THR A 149 -7.78 20.70 15.64
N SER A 150 -6.86 20.72 16.62
CA SER A 150 -5.42 20.64 16.41
C SER A 150 -4.82 19.50 17.24
N PRO A 151 -3.64 18.98 16.90
CA PRO A 151 -2.98 17.92 17.68
C PRO A 151 -2.79 18.25 19.17
N GLN A 152 -2.61 19.52 19.51
CA GLN A 152 -2.34 20.00 20.85
C GLN A 152 -3.61 20.39 21.61
N GLU A 153 -4.78 20.44 20.96
CA GLU A 153 -6.05 20.77 21.64
C GLU A 153 -6.34 19.80 22.76
N GLY A 154 -6.69 20.36 23.93
CA GLY A 154 -7.01 19.62 25.14
C GLY A 154 -8.45 19.08 25.16
N PHE A 155 -8.61 17.85 25.59
CA PHE A 155 -9.88 17.16 25.79
C PHE A 155 -9.91 16.54 27.19
N TYR A 156 -11.12 16.21 27.66
CA TYR A 156 -11.32 15.48 28.90
C TYR A 156 -12.12 14.19 28.68
N CYS A 157 -11.56 13.07 29.07
CA CYS A 157 -12.19 11.76 29.01
C CYS A 157 -12.57 11.27 30.41
N SER A 158 -13.85 11.33 30.76
CA SER A 158 -14.40 10.75 32.00
C SER A 158 -14.67 9.24 31.92
N GLY A 159 -14.23 8.56 30.86
CA GLY A 159 -14.52 7.16 30.57
C GLY A 159 -15.82 6.93 29.78
N LYS A 160 -16.66 7.95 29.62
CA LYS A 160 -17.91 7.90 28.85
C LYS A 160 -18.34 9.28 28.36
N ILE A 161 -19.21 9.30 27.36
CA ILE A 161 -19.92 10.49 26.88
C ILE A 161 -21.36 10.10 26.55
N THR A 162 -22.34 10.97 26.82
CA THR A 162 -23.75 10.75 26.47
C THR A 162 -24.14 11.61 25.30
N VAL A 163 -24.73 11.00 24.26
CA VAL A 163 -25.22 11.66 23.05
C VAL A 163 -26.67 11.23 22.86
N ASP A 164 -27.59 12.20 22.85
CA ASP A 164 -29.05 11.98 22.71
C ASP A 164 -29.57 10.82 23.58
N GLY A 165 -29.17 10.78 24.85
CA GLY A 165 -29.56 9.74 25.82
C GLY A 165 -28.81 8.41 25.70
N SER A 166 -28.00 8.20 24.65
CA SER A 166 -27.17 7.00 24.47
C SER A 166 -25.77 7.21 25.03
N THR A 167 -25.27 6.25 25.80
CA THR A 167 -23.93 6.34 26.40
C THR A 167 -22.89 5.62 25.53
N VAL A 168 -21.90 6.37 25.06
CA VAL A 168 -20.67 5.84 24.44
C VAL A 168 -19.62 5.69 25.55
N ARG A 169 -19.06 4.51 25.70
CA ARG A 169 -18.02 4.21 26.69
C ARG A 169 -16.63 4.21 26.05
N CYS A 170 -15.63 4.62 26.82
CA CYS A 170 -14.25 4.34 26.44
C CYS A 170 -13.95 2.84 26.58
N TRP A 171 -12.95 2.37 25.87
CA TRP A 171 -12.60 0.94 25.86
C TRP A 171 -11.95 0.47 27.18
N GLY A 172 -11.40 1.39 27.98
CA GLY A 172 -10.74 1.11 29.25
C GLY A 172 -11.09 2.14 30.34
N ALA A 173 -10.17 2.37 31.24
CA ALA A 173 -10.30 3.38 32.30
C ALA A 173 -10.42 4.80 31.73
N PRO A 174 -10.94 5.78 32.49
CA PRO A 174 -10.92 7.18 32.11
C PRO A 174 -9.49 7.67 31.84
N HIS A 175 -9.27 8.37 30.71
CA HIS A 175 -7.95 8.93 30.37
C HIS A 175 -7.69 10.28 31.05
N GLY A 176 -8.72 10.94 31.61
CA GLY A 176 -8.60 12.27 32.19
C GLY A 176 -8.36 13.35 31.13
N THR A 177 -7.50 14.31 31.45
CA THR A 177 -7.12 15.38 30.54
C THR A 177 -6.04 14.86 29.57
N GLU A 178 -6.30 14.96 28.29
CA GLU A 178 -5.40 14.52 27.22
C GLU A 178 -5.49 15.45 26.01
N THR A 179 -4.41 15.54 25.23
CA THR A 179 -4.46 16.24 23.93
C THR A 179 -5.13 15.34 22.87
N MET A 180 -5.52 15.93 21.72
CA MET A 180 -6.02 15.14 20.58
C MET A 180 -5.00 14.09 20.13
N ALA A 181 -3.70 14.47 20.08
CA ALA A 181 -2.62 13.53 19.77
C ALA A 181 -2.60 12.35 20.75
N ARG A 182 -2.69 12.62 22.06
CA ARG A 182 -2.73 11.59 23.09
C ARG A 182 -3.99 10.74 23.03
N ALA A 183 -5.13 11.36 22.70
CA ALA A 183 -6.41 10.65 22.52
C ALA A 183 -6.35 9.66 21.34
N LEU A 184 -5.57 9.97 20.28
CA LEU A 184 -5.33 9.04 19.17
C LEU A 184 -4.43 7.87 19.62
N GLU A 185 -3.37 8.15 20.39
CA GLU A 185 -2.48 7.13 20.98
C GLU A 185 -3.23 6.20 21.95
N ASN A 186 -4.06 6.78 22.83
CA ASN A 186 -4.90 6.06 23.79
C ASN A 186 -6.15 5.44 23.13
N SER A 187 -6.41 5.74 21.86
CA SER A 187 -7.62 5.29 21.16
C SER A 187 -8.93 5.69 21.88
N CYS A 188 -9.02 6.91 22.38
CA CYS A 188 -10.10 7.42 23.23
C CYS A 188 -11.42 7.59 22.47
N ASN A 189 -12.45 6.77 22.74
CA ASN A 189 -13.76 6.88 22.08
C ASN A 189 -14.49 8.19 22.38
N PRO A 190 -14.55 8.70 23.65
CA PRO A 190 -15.21 9.97 23.94
C PRO A 190 -14.66 11.17 23.18
N VAL A 191 -13.35 11.24 22.95
CA VAL A 191 -12.75 12.33 22.19
C VAL A 191 -13.13 12.24 20.70
N PHE A 192 -13.06 11.05 20.11
CA PHE A 192 -13.45 10.84 18.71
C PHE A 192 -14.95 11.02 18.46
N THR A 193 -15.78 10.71 19.46
CA THR A 193 -17.19 11.10 19.47
C THR A 193 -17.37 12.62 19.38
N GLN A 194 -16.64 13.38 20.21
CA GLN A 194 -16.69 14.85 20.17
C GLN A 194 -16.22 15.40 18.81
N LEU A 195 -15.14 14.86 18.23
CA LEU A 195 -14.65 15.27 16.91
C LEU A 195 -15.68 15.04 15.81
N ALA A 196 -16.33 13.87 15.79
CA ALA A 196 -17.36 13.56 14.80
C ALA A 196 -18.59 14.50 14.94
N LEU A 197 -19.01 14.81 16.17
CA LEU A 197 -20.09 15.75 16.42
C LEU A 197 -19.74 17.20 16.04
N ARG A 198 -18.48 17.62 16.24
CA ARG A 198 -17.98 18.93 15.78
C ARG A 198 -17.92 19.05 14.27
N LEU A 199 -17.54 17.98 13.57
CA LEU A 199 -17.59 17.93 12.11
C LEU A 199 -19.04 18.08 11.61
N GLY A 200 -20.00 17.50 12.30
CA GLY A 200 -21.40 17.43 11.88
C GLY A 200 -21.58 16.46 10.71
N SER A 201 -22.83 16.10 10.41
CA SER A 201 -23.14 15.08 9.40
C SER A 201 -22.71 15.52 7.99
N GLU A 202 -22.98 16.79 7.62
CA GLU A 202 -22.69 17.27 6.27
C GLU A 202 -21.21 17.20 5.93
N ARG A 203 -20.37 17.84 6.75
CA ARG A 203 -18.91 17.89 6.51
C ARG A 203 -18.27 16.53 6.67
N PHE A 204 -18.66 15.75 7.68
CA PHE A 204 -18.08 14.44 7.89
C PHE A 204 -18.37 13.51 6.70
N TYR A 205 -19.60 13.50 6.16
CA TYR A 205 -19.94 12.70 4.98
C TYR A 205 -19.21 13.16 3.71
N GLN A 206 -18.94 14.45 3.55
CA GLN A 206 -18.08 14.93 2.46
C GLN A 206 -16.69 14.27 2.53
N TYR A 207 -16.07 14.22 3.72
CA TYR A 207 -14.79 13.53 3.91
C TYR A 207 -14.91 12.03 3.70
N LEU A 208 -15.94 11.36 4.24
CA LEU A 208 -16.13 9.92 4.07
C LEU A 208 -16.23 9.53 2.59
N HIS A 209 -17.00 10.27 1.82
CA HIS A 209 -17.10 10.05 0.38
C HIS A 209 -15.80 10.41 -0.36
N ALA A 210 -15.11 11.46 0.04
CA ALA A 210 -13.81 11.81 -0.52
C ALA A 210 -12.74 10.72 -0.24
N PHE A 211 -12.82 10.02 0.90
CA PHE A 211 -12.03 8.82 1.21
C PHE A 211 -12.51 7.56 0.48
N GLY A 212 -13.52 7.66 -0.41
CA GLY A 212 -14.04 6.56 -1.22
C GLY A 212 -14.99 5.62 -0.48
N LEU A 213 -15.40 5.93 0.75
CA LEU A 213 -16.28 5.06 1.53
C LEU A 213 -17.73 5.12 1.00
N GLY A 214 -18.42 3.99 1.06
CA GLY A 214 -19.77 3.83 0.51
C GLY A 214 -19.82 3.61 -1.00
N SER A 215 -18.66 3.49 -1.66
CA SER A 215 -18.52 3.21 -3.10
C SER A 215 -17.44 2.17 -3.33
N ARG A 216 -17.53 1.41 -4.42
CA ARG A 216 -16.46 0.49 -4.83
C ARG A 216 -15.19 1.26 -5.16
N THR A 217 -14.02 0.73 -4.82
CA THR A 217 -12.72 1.34 -5.16
C THR A 217 -12.45 1.27 -6.66
N GLY A 218 -13.08 0.31 -7.33
CA GLY A 218 -12.91 0.04 -8.75
C GLY A 218 -11.61 -0.70 -9.06
N ILE A 219 -11.10 -1.49 -8.10
CA ILE A 219 -10.01 -2.44 -8.35
C ILE A 219 -10.37 -3.35 -9.53
N ASP A 220 -9.38 -3.78 -10.27
CA ASP A 220 -9.52 -4.59 -11.48
C ASP A 220 -9.80 -6.09 -11.21
N LEU A 221 -10.71 -6.35 -10.26
CA LEU A 221 -11.25 -7.66 -9.93
C LEU A 221 -12.78 -7.62 -9.80
N TYR A 222 -13.42 -8.76 -9.89
CA TYR A 222 -14.84 -8.92 -9.60
C TYR A 222 -15.11 -9.20 -8.11
N GLY A 223 -16.36 -9.02 -7.69
CA GLY A 223 -16.82 -9.37 -6.34
C GLY A 223 -16.63 -8.26 -5.29
N GLU A 224 -16.25 -7.04 -5.69
CA GLU A 224 -16.07 -5.92 -4.77
C GLU A 224 -17.41 -5.40 -4.23
N ALA A 225 -17.53 -5.26 -2.90
CA ALA A 225 -18.65 -4.62 -2.21
C ALA A 225 -18.39 -3.11 -2.01
N SER A 226 -19.47 -2.34 -1.91
CA SER A 226 -19.39 -0.88 -1.73
C SER A 226 -19.25 -0.42 -0.27
N GLY A 227 -19.22 -1.35 0.70
CA GLY A 227 -19.33 -0.97 2.10
C GLY A 227 -20.76 -0.57 2.48
N ILE A 228 -20.97 -0.20 3.74
CA ILE A 228 -22.27 0.23 4.27
C ILE A 228 -22.09 1.54 5.02
N LEU A 229 -22.71 2.61 4.53
CA LEU A 229 -22.89 3.87 5.22
C LEU A 229 -24.38 4.13 5.43
N ILE A 230 -24.75 4.59 6.62
CA ILE A 230 -26.10 5.10 6.87
C ILE A 230 -26.31 6.32 5.95
N GLY A 231 -27.42 6.41 5.24
CA GLY A 231 -27.67 7.57 4.38
C GLY A 231 -27.64 8.88 5.19
N GLN A 232 -26.93 9.89 4.70
CA GLN A 232 -26.69 11.16 5.40
C GLN A 232 -27.97 11.82 5.93
N ASN A 233 -29.08 11.71 5.19
CA ASN A 233 -30.39 12.24 5.59
C ASN A 233 -31.09 11.45 6.70
N ARG A 234 -30.56 10.29 7.10
CA ARG A 234 -31.11 9.43 8.15
C ARG A 234 -30.17 9.29 9.35
N VAL A 235 -28.93 9.78 9.23
CA VAL A 235 -27.95 9.67 10.30
C VAL A 235 -28.34 10.54 11.49
N LYS A 236 -28.37 9.97 12.69
CA LYS A 236 -28.61 10.66 13.96
C LYS A 236 -27.28 11.01 14.61
N ASN A 237 -27.29 11.94 15.58
CA ASN A 237 -26.06 12.28 16.33
C ASN A 237 -25.41 11.07 16.98
N VAL A 238 -26.21 10.13 17.48
CA VAL A 238 -25.71 8.88 18.07
C VAL A 238 -24.98 8.01 17.03
N ASP A 239 -25.49 7.95 15.80
CA ASP A 239 -24.85 7.21 14.71
C ASP A 239 -23.55 7.92 14.28
N LEU A 240 -23.63 9.26 14.12
CA LEU A 240 -22.48 10.09 13.80
C LEU A 240 -21.36 9.95 14.84
N ALA A 241 -21.73 9.96 16.13
CA ALA A 241 -20.83 9.73 17.24
C ALA A 241 -20.11 8.39 17.13
N ARG A 242 -20.82 7.32 16.76
CA ARG A 242 -20.27 5.97 16.58
C ARG A 242 -19.40 5.85 15.33
N ILE A 243 -19.82 6.46 14.23
CA ILE A 243 -19.01 6.53 12.99
C ILE A 243 -17.65 7.16 13.30
N GLY A 244 -17.58 8.16 14.18
CA GLY A 244 -16.34 8.83 14.58
C GLY A 244 -15.24 7.91 15.10
N PHE A 245 -15.59 6.76 15.63
CA PHE A 245 -14.61 5.75 16.09
C PHE A 245 -14.79 4.38 15.39
N GLY A 246 -15.48 4.37 14.22
CA GLY A 246 -15.53 3.23 13.31
C GLY A 246 -16.57 2.18 13.66
N GLN A 247 -17.65 2.55 14.34
CA GLN A 247 -18.85 1.74 14.51
C GLN A 247 -20.03 2.36 13.74
N SER A 248 -21.10 1.60 13.49
CA SER A 248 -22.22 2.02 12.65
C SER A 248 -21.82 2.38 11.21
N VAL A 249 -20.67 1.90 10.76
CA VAL A 249 -20.13 1.97 9.41
C VAL A 249 -19.46 0.64 9.11
N ALA A 250 -19.66 0.09 7.92
CA ALA A 250 -18.95 -1.11 7.50
C ALA A 250 -18.21 -0.86 6.18
N VAL A 251 -16.96 -1.28 6.13
CA VAL A 251 -16.06 -1.10 5.00
C VAL A 251 -15.44 -2.43 4.60
N THR A 252 -15.03 -2.55 3.35
CA THR A 252 -14.18 -3.68 2.93
C THR A 252 -12.73 -3.43 3.34
N PRO A 253 -11.91 -4.47 3.53
CA PRO A 253 -10.48 -4.32 3.77
C PRO A 253 -9.78 -3.45 2.72
N ILE A 254 -10.11 -3.64 1.43
CA ILE A 254 -9.52 -2.82 0.36
C ILE A 254 -9.92 -1.34 0.46
N GLN A 255 -11.15 -1.01 0.84
CA GLN A 255 -11.55 0.38 1.10
C GLN A 255 -10.76 0.97 2.26
N MET A 256 -10.60 0.22 3.35
CA MET A 256 -9.91 0.73 4.54
C MET A 256 -8.43 1.03 4.27
N ILE A 257 -7.71 0.12 3.60
CA ILE A 257 -6.30 0.37 3.29
C ILE A 257 -6.13 1.49 2.26
N THR A 258 -7.00 1.56 1.24
CA THR A 258 -6.97 2.63 0.24
C THR A 258 -7.18 4.01 0.89
N ALA A 259 -8.14 4.13 1.81
CA ALA A 259 -8.38 5.35 2.58
C ALA A 259 -7.20 5.67 3.50
N ALA A 260 -6.59 4.66 4.15
CA ALA A 260 -5.41 4.84 4.99
C ALA A 260 -4.19 5.31 4.18
N CYS A 261 -3.99 4.81 2.96
CA CYS A 261 -2.97 5.34 2.05
C CYS A 261 -3.15 6.84 1.80
N ALA A 262 -4.39 7.28 1.56
CA ALA A 262 -4.66 8.71 1.35
C ALA A 262 -4.34 9.57 2.58
N VAL A 263 -4.47 9.03 3.79
CA VAL A 263 -4.08 9.74 5.02
C VAL A 263 -2.58 10.06 5.05
N VAL A 264 -1.73 9.24 4.43
CA VAL A 264 -0.27 9.30 4.63
C VAL A 264 0.54 9.67 3.38
N ASN A 265 -0.07 9.69 2.19
CA ASN A 265 0.61 9.93 0.90
C ASN A 265 0.48 11.37 0.36
N GLY A 266 0.19 12.34 1.21
CA GLY A 266 -0.07 13.72 0.79
C GLY A 266 -1.55 13.99 0.48
N GLY A 267 -2.46 13.14 0.94
CA GLY A 267 -3.90 13.35 0.86
C GLY A 267 -4.56 12.81 -0.42
N ARG A 268 -3.89 11.99 -1.20
CA ARG A 268 -4.39 11.50 -2.50
C ARG A 268 -5.01 10.11 -2.36
N LEU A 269 -6.30 9.98 -2.67
CA LEU A 269 -6.96 8.68 -2.79
C LEU A 269 -6.61 8.06 -4.14
N MET A 270 -5.77 7.05 -4.14
CA MET A 270 -5.37 6.33 -5.34
C MET A 270 -6.36 5.23 -5.67
N LYS A 271 -6.63 5.00 -6.97
CA LYS A 271 -7.38 3.82 -7.41
C LYS A 271 -6.50 2.58 -7.25
N PRO A 272 -6.92 1.54 -6.47
CA PRO A 272 -6.14 0.31 -6.38
C PRO A 272 -6.18 -0.49 -7.68
N TYR A 273 -5.10 -1.21 -7.99
CA TYR A 273 -5.00 -2.08 -9.16
C TYR A 273 -4.01 -3.22 -8.96
N LEU A 274 -4.20 -4.29 -9.73
CA LEU A 274 -3.38 -5.51 -9.72
C LEU A 274 -2.65 -5.73 -11.04
N VAL A 275 -3.23 -5.32 -12.18
CA VAL A 275 -2.62 -5.52 -13.49
C VAL A 275 -1.88 -4.25 -13.88
N GLU A 276 -0.56 -4.36 -13.92
CA GLU A 276 0.34 -3.27 -14.34
C GLU A 276 0.34 -3.12 -15.85
N ALA A 277 0.43 -4.24 -16.59
CA ALA A 277 0.44 -4.23 -18.03
C ALA A 277 -0.17 -5.49 -18.63
N ILE A 278 -0.64 -5.37 -19.87
CA ILE A 278 -1.01 -6.48 -20.76
C ILE A 278 -0.01 -6.48 -21.91
N GLU A 279 0.63 -7.63 -22.15
CA GLU A 279 1.69 -7.81 -23.14
C GLU A 279 1.27 -8.86 -24.17
N ASP A 280 1.71 -8.70 -25.43
CA ASP A 280 1.52 -9.73 -26.47
C ASP A 280 2.51 -10.89 -26.31
N GLY A 281 2.44 -11.89 -27.22
CA GLY A 281 3.32 -13.05 -27.22
C GLY A 281 4.80 -12.73 -27.46
N ASP A 282 5.12 -11.55 -27.99
CA ASP A 282 6.48 -11.06 -28.26
C ASP A 282 6.99 -10.16 -27.11
N GLY A 283 6.18 -9.91 -26.07
CA GLY A 283 6.51 -9.08 -24.92
C GLY A 283 6.29 -7.58 -25.15
N ASN A 284 5.62 -7.18 -26.25
CA ASN A 284 5.28 -5.78 -26.46
C ASN A 284 4.10 -5.40 -25.58
N VAL A 285 4.17 -4.23 -24.92
CA VAL A 285 3.11 -3.73 -24.07
C VAL A 285 1.94 -3.24 -24.92
N LEU A 286 0.81 -3.93 -24.84
CA LEU A 286 -0.45 -3.56 -25.49
C LEU A 286 -1.24 -2.53 -24.68
N LYS A 287 -1.18 -2.65 -23.35
CA LYS A 287 -1.86 -1.76 -22.43
C LYS A 287 -1.04 -1.61 -21.14
N GLN A 288 -0.83 -0.36 -20.71
CA GLN A 288 -0.17 -0.02 -19.45
C GLN A 288 -1.17 0.64 -18.51
N THR A 289 -1.22 0.19 -17.25
CA THR A 289 -1.98 0.86 -16.20
C THR A 289 -1.13 1.98 -15.61
N SER A 290 -1.68 3.21 -15.60
CA SER A 290 -1.06 4.34 -14.91
C SER A 290 -1.75 4.57 -13.57
N PRO A 291 -1.02 4.92 -12.49
CA PRO A 291 -1.59 5.31 -11.23
C PRO A 291 -2.62 6.44 -11.41
N LYS A 292 -3.78 6.30 -10.77
CA LYS A 292 -4.89 7.25 -10.91
C LYS A 292 -5.34 7.79 -9.57
N VAL A 293 -5.27 9.11 -9.40
CA VAL A 293 -5.89 9.82 -8.28
C VAL A 293 -7.40 9.88 -8.50
N VAL A 294 -8.18 9.40 -7.54
CA VAL A 294 -9.65 9.43 -7.55
C VAL A 294 -10.17 10.71 -6.92
N SER A 295 -9.57 11.12 -5.81
CA SER A 295 -9.91 12.31 -5.04
C SER A 295 -8.73 12.76 -4.19
N THR A 296 -8.85 13.94 -3.56
CA THR A 296 -7.87 14.46 -2.59
C THR A 296 -8.63 14.84 -1.31
N PRO A 297 -8.92 13.84 -0.43
CA PRO A 297 -9.73 14.04 0.76
C PRO A 297 -9.15 15.03 1.78
N ILE A 298 -7.83 15.14 1.89
CA ILE A 298 -7.15 16.01 2.85
C ILE A 298 -5.95 16.70 2.20
N SER A 299 -5.49 17.78 2.80
CA SER A 299 -4.28 18.50 2.38
C SER A 299 -3.00 17.70 2.65
N ALA A 300 -1.94 18.05 1.93
CA ALA A 300 -0.62 17.47 2.16
C ALA A 300 -0.07 17.82 3.57
N GLU A 301 -0.42 18.98 4.10
CA GLU A 301 -0.05 19.42 5.45
C GLU A 301 -0.73 18.55 6.52
N THR A 302 -2.04 18.29 6.36
CA THR A 302 -2.77 17.36 7.23
C THR A 302 -2.19 15.96 7.15
N SER A 303 -1.87 15.47 5.96
CA SER A 303 -1.22 14.18 5.77
C SER A 303 0.13 14.09 6.50
N ALA A 304 0.98 15.13 6.39
CA ALA A 304 2.26 15.19 7.11
C ALA A 304 2.08 15.18 8.64
N THR A 305 1.08 15.90 9.13
CA THR A 305 0.70 15.90 10.56
C THR A 305 0.24 14.49 10.99
N MET A 306 -0.62 13.84 10.20
CA MET A 306 -1.13 12.51 10.51
C MET A 306 -0.03 11.45 10.53
N ARG A 307 0.97 11.51 9.65
CA ARG A 307 2.12 10.60 9.72
C ARG A 307 2.81 10.65 11.08
N LYS A 308 3.08 11.87 11.60
CA LYS A 308 3.70 12.05 12.93
C LYS A 308 2.82 11.51 14.05
N LEU A 309 1.52 11.77 14.00
CA LEU A 309 0.57 11.30 15.01
C LEU A 309 0.48 9.76 15.02
N LEU A 310 0.42 9.14 13.83
CA LEU A 310 0.30 7.69 13.70
C LEU A 310 1.62 6.98 14.04
N TYR A 311 2.77 7.61 13.82
CA TYR A 311 4.05 7.15 14.36
C TYR A 311 4.01 7.14 15.90
N GLY A 312 3.51 8.22 16.53
CA GLY A 312 3.30 8.29 17.98
C GLY A 312 2.41 7.17 18.53
N VAL A 313 1.38 6.73 17.79
CA VAL A 313 0.52 5.60 18.19
C VAL A 313 1.33 4.30 18.30
N VAL A 314 2.28 4.06 17.39
CA VAL A 314 3.14 2.88 17.44
C VAL A 314 4.22 3.04 18.50
N GLU A 315 4.80 4.22 18.64
CA GLU A 315 5.86 4.46 19.63
C GLU A 315 5.35 4.47 21.08
N ASN A 316 4.25 5.17 21.34
CA ASN A 316 3.80 5.47 22.70
C ASN A 316 2.43 4.89 23.06
N GLY A 317 1.65 4.51 22.05
CA GLY A 317 0.24 4.13 22.19
C GLY A 317 -0.03 2.63 22.09
N GLY A 318 -1.25 2.29 21.68
CA GLY A 318 -1.74 0.93 21.55
C GLY A 318 -1.15 0.12 20.39
N GLY A 319 -0.32 0.74 19.53
CA GLY A 319 0.34 0.10 18.38
C GLY A 319 1.72 -0.50 18.65
N LYS A 320 2.18 -0.51 19.91
CA LYS A 320 3.57 -0.89 20.28
C LYS A 320 4.03 -2.24 19.74
N ASN A 321 3.12 -3.19 19.63
CA ASN A 321 3.42 -4.53 19.13
C ASN A 321 3.67 -4.58 17.60
N ALA A 322 3.48 -3.45 16.91
CA ALA A 322 3.82 -3.30 15.49
C ALA A 322 5.20 -2.65 15.27
N LYS A 323 5.99 -2.40 16.34
CA LYS A 323 7.36 -1.88 16.20
C LYS A 323 8.26 -2.88 15.52
N VAL A 324 9.12 -2.35 14.65
CA VAL A 324 10.18 -3.11 13.97
C VAL A 324 11.51 -2.41 14.18
N ASN A 325 12.51 -3.15 14.65
CA ASN A 325 13.84 -2.59 14.92
C ASN A 325 14.50 -2.04 13.63
N GLY A 326 14.89 -0.78 13.69
CA GLY A 326 15.52 -0.09 12.57
C GLY A 326 14.54 0.46 11.53
N TYR A 327 13.21 0.44 11.80
CA TYR A 327 12.23 1.03 10.90
C TYR A 327 11.22 1.88 11.67
N ALA A 328 10.93 3.06 11.15
CA ALA A 328 9.86 3.91 11.68
C ALA A 328 8.51 3.43 11.13
N ILE A 329 7.69 2.82 11.98
CA ILE A 329 6.35 2.33 11.62
C ILE A 329 5.32 3.30 12.17
N GLY A 330 4.40 3.75 11.32
CA GLY A 330 3.19 4.46 11.74
C GLY A 330 1.96 3.56 11.60
N GLY A 331 0.94 3.75 12.43
CA GLY A 331 -0.26 2.93 12.28
C GLY A 331 -1.29 3.07 13.38
N LYS A 332 -2.35 2.27 13.29
CA LYS A 332 -3.45 2.26 14.24
C LYS A 332 -4.01 0.85 14.42
N THR A 333 -4.21 0.43 15.65
CA THR A 333 -4.94 -0.79 16.01
C THR A 333 -6.44 -0.56 15.99
N GLY A 334 -7.20 -1.58 15.63
CA GLY A 334 -8.65 -1.64 15.74
C GLY A 334 -9.11 -2.89 16.49
N THR A 335 -10.26 -2.78 17.11
CA THR A 335 -11.00 -3.90 17.68
C THR A 335 -12.47 -3.60 17.46
N ALA A 336 -13.11 -4.41 16.67
CA ALA A 336 -14.51 -4.24 16.30
C ALA A 336 -15.36 -5.39 16.87
N GLN A 337 -16.60 -5.09 17.20
CA GLN A 337 -17.57 -6.08 17.61
C GLN A 337 -18.13 -6.83 16.39
N ILE A 338 -18.49 -8.07 16.58
CA ILE A 338 -19.10 -8.88 15.52
C ILE A 338 -20.61 -8.86 15.68
N TYR A 339 -21.32 -8.62 14.58
CA TYR A 339 -22.77 -8.68 14.50
C TYR A 339 -23.20 -9.93 13.75
N ARG A 340 -24.05 -10.75 14.41
CA ARG A 340 -24.74 -11.87 13.77
C ARG A 340 -26.24 -11.74 13.99
N ASN A 341 -27.02 -11.82 12.90
CA ASN A 341 -28.48 -11.68 12.97
C ASN A 341 -28.97 -10.40 13.68
N GLY A 342 -28.25 -9.28 13.48
CA GLY A 342 -28.57 -7.99 14.08
C GLY A 342 -28.26 -7.86 15.58
N ARG A 343 -27.54 -8.84 16.17
CA ARG A 343 -27.10 -8.81 17.56
C ARG A 343 -25.59 -8.82 17.65
N ILE A 344 -25.07 -8.12 18.68
CA ILE A 344 -23.65 -8.17 19.02
C ILE A 344 -23.36 -9.54 19.64
N GLU A 345 -22.40 -10.25 19.05
CA GLU A 345 -21.83 -11.45 19.66
C GLU A 345 -20.89 -11.04 20.81
N SER A 346 -21.27 -11.38 22.01
CA SER A 346 -20.45 -11.08 23.18
C SER A 346 -19.17 -11.90 23.15
N ASN A 347 -18.03 -11.25 23.43
CA ASN A 347 -16.70 -11.85 23.49
C ASN A 347 -16.08 -12.31 22.16
N LEU A 348 -16.65 -11.92 21.02
CA LEU A 348 -16.05 -12.11 19.69
C LEU A 348 -15.73 -10.76 19.07
N HIS A 349 -14.51 -10.64 18.53
CA HIS A 349 -14.03 -9.41 17.93
C HIS A 349 -13.32 -9.67 16.61
N ILE A 350 -13.27 -8.62 15.79
CA ILE A 350 -12.31 -8.51 14.68
C ILE A 350 -11.17 -7.62 15.16
N GLY A 351 -10.01 -8.22 15.43
CA GLY A 351 -8.77 -7.50 15.68
C GLY A 351 -8.18 -7.00 14.37
N SER A 352 -7.69 -5.76 14.33
CA SER A 352 -7.07 -5.23 13.12
C SER A 352 -5.90 -4.31 13.43
N PHE A 353 -4.99 -4.18 12.46
CA PHE A 353 -3.95 -3.18 12.42
C PHE A 353 -3.81 -2.62 11.00
N VAL A 354 -3.82 -1.31 10.88
CA VAL A 354 -3.46 -0.59 9.66
C VAL A 354 -2.18 0.17 9.94
N GLY A 355 -1.13 -0.10 9.17
CA GLY A 355 0.15 0.57 9.34
C GLY A 355 0.78 0.94 8.00
N PHE A 356 1.85 1.70 8.09
CA PHE A 356 2.64 2.14 6.94
C PHE A 356 4.10 2.35 7.33
N ALA A 357 4.98 2.23 6.37
CA ALA A 357 6.41 2.39 6.54
C ALA A 357 7.09 2.93 5.27
N PRO A 358 8.22 3.68 5.42
CA PRO A 358 8.65 4.39 6.62
C PRO A 358 7.65 5.49 7.05
N ALA A 359 7.64 5.88 8.33
CA ALA A 359 6.64 6.84 8.83
C ALA A 359 6.81 8.27 8.28
N ASP A 360 8.01 8.67 7.94
CA ASP A 360 8.35 9.98 7.38
C ASP A 360 8.08 10.07 5.88
N ASN A 361 8.41 9.00 5.13
CA ASN A 361 8.22 8.91 3.68
C ASN A 361 7.59 7.57 3.29
N PRO A 362 6.29 7.38 3.49
CA PRO A 362 5.63 6.08 3.31
C PRO A 362 5.78 5.52 1.90
N ARG A 363 6.22 4.26 1.82
CA ARG A 363 6.33 3.46 0.60
C ARG A 363 5.25 2.40 0.54
N VAL A 364 4.99 1.73 1.66
CA VAL A 364 4.03 0.64 1.74
C VAL A 364 3.08 0.85 2.91
N ALA A 365 1.80 0.58 2.68
CA ALA A 365 0.79 0.40 3.72
C ALA A 365 0.43 -1.08 3.84
N LEU A 366 0.09 -1.50 5.06
CA LEU A 366 -0.30 -2.85 5.40
C LEU A 366 -1.57 -2.83 6.26
N LEU A 367 -2.56 -3.61 5.88
CA LEU A 367 -3.72 -3.94 6.69
C LEU A 367 -3.64 -5.43 7.05
N VAL A 368 -3.80 -5.74 8.34
CA VAL A 368 -4.02 -7.10 8.84
C VAL A 368 -5.32 -7.12 9.62
N THR A 369 -6.22 -8.06 9.32
CA THR A 369 -7.46 -8.30 10.07
C THR A 369 -7.51 -9.74 10.54
N VAL A 370 -7.92 -9.95 11.79
CA VAL A 370 -8.02 -11.26 12.45
C VAL A 370 -9.43 -11.40 12.99
N ASN A 371 -10.19 -12.30 12.40
CA ASN A 371 -11.59 -12.50 12.74
C ASN A 371 -11.74 -13.66 13.73
N GLU A 372 -12.43 -13.39 14.85
CA GLU A 372 -12.78 -14.37 15.88
C GLU A 372 -11.56 -15.16 16.40
N ALA A 373 -10.52 -14.44 16.82
CA ALA A 373 -9.41 -15.05 17.53
C ALA A 373 -9.92 -15.69 18.84
N LYS A 374 -9.53 -16.94 19.09
CA LYS A 374 -9.91 -17.64 20.34
C LYS A 374 -8.96 -17.37 21.49
N VAL A 375 -7.74 -16.87 21.20
CA VAL A 375 -6.81 -16.42 22.23
C VAL A 375 -7.32 -15.14 22.92
N LYS A 376 -6.99 -14.95 24.18
CA LYS A 376 -7.38 -13.75 24.92
C LYS A 376 -6.14 -13.06 25.52
N PRO A 377 -6.09 -11.73 25.49
CA PRO A 377 -7.06 -10.79 24.92
C PRO A 377 -7.03 -10.78 23.37
N ASP A 378 -8.21 -10.73 22.75
CA ASP A 378 -8.41 -10.78 21.29
C ASP A 378 -8.45 -9.39 20.62
N TYR A 379 -7.69 -8.44 21.15
CA TYR A 379 -7.60 -7.10 20.61
C TYR A 379 -6.63 -7.01 19.43
N GLY A 380 -6.85 -6.09 18.48
CA GLY A 380 -5.98 -5.91 17.33
C GLY A 380 -4.50 -5.64 17.68
N GLY A 381 -4.25 -5.02 18.84
CA GLY A 381 -2.88 -4.84 19.35
C GLY A 381 -2.18 -6.14 19.75
N THR A 382 -2.91 -7.21 20.04
CA THR A 382 -2.37 -8.53 20.42
C THR A 382 -2.46 -9.56 19.31
N THR A 383 -3.49 -9.48 18.47
CA THR A 383 -3.76 -10.49 17.44
C THR A 383 -3.29 -10.10 16.05
N ALA A 384 -3.30 -8.81 15.70
CA ALA A 384 -2.94 -8.34 14.35
C ALA A 384 -1.59 -7.58 14.31
N ALA A 385 -1.32 -6.70 15.29
CA ALA A 385 -0.13 -5.86 15.29
C ALA A 385 1.21 -6.63 15.29
N PRO A 386 1.39 -7.75 16.04
CA PRO A 386 2.62 -8.53 16.01
C PRO A 386 2.93 -9.11 14.62
N PHE A 387 1.91 -9.60 13.92
CA PHE A 387 2.06 -10.16 12.58
C PHE A 387 2.27 -9.07 11.52
N ALA A 388 1.70 -7.88 11.74
CA ALA A 388 2.04 -6.72 10.93
C ALA A 388 3.53 -6.32 11.09
N ALA A 389 4.08 -6.39 12.31
CA ALA A 389 5.51 -6.18 12.55
C ALA A 389 6.36 -7.21 11.81
N GLN A 390 6.00 -8.50 11.90
CA GLN A 390 6.68 -9.59 11.19
C GLN A 390 6.65 -9.36 9.67
N ILE A 391 5.50 -9.01 9.11
CA ILE A 391 5.38 -8.70 7.68
C ILE A 391 6.28 -7.52 7.32
N PHE A 392 6.22 -6.41 8.05
CA PHE A 392 7.08 -5.24 7.78
C PHE A 392 8.56 -5.58 7.86
N GLU A 393 8.99 -6.37 8.86
CA GLU A 393 10.39 -6.79 9.02
C GLU A 393 10.90 -7.55 7.79
N GLU A 394 10.05 -8.40 7.20
CA GLU A 394 10.40 -9.18 6.01
C GLU A 394 10.32 -8.35 4.72
N ILE A 395 9.26 -7.55 4.54
CA ILE A 395 9.00 -6.91 3.24
C ILE A 395 9.76 -5.59 3.03
N LEU A 396 10.09 -4.84 4.10
CA LEU A 396 10.76 -3.55 3.94
C LEU A 396 12.13 -3.66 3.27
N PRO A 397 12.99 -4.64 3.62
CA PRO A 397 14.23 -4.88 2.85
C PRO A 397 13.96 -5.25 1.40
N LEU A 398 12.94 -6.09 1.13
CA LEU A 398 12.57 -6.49 -0.24
C LEU A 398 12.13 -5.30 -1.09
N LEU A 399 11.50 -4.30 -0.45
CA LEU A 399 11.06 -3.06 -1.09
C LEU A 399 12.16 -1.98 -1.13
N GLY A 400 13.40 -2.32 -0.79
CA GLY A 400 14.54 -1.40 -0.81
C GLY A 400 14.46 -0.29 0.24
N VAL A 401 13.69 -0.51 1.33
CA VAL A 401 13.62 0.43 2.45
C VAL A 401 14.80 0.18 3.38
N ALA A 402 15.71 1.13 3.45
CA ALA A 402 16.87 1.03 4.34
C ALA A 402 16.46 1.10 5.82
N LYS A 403 17.17 0.38 6.69
CA LYS A 403 17.04 0.54 8.13
C LYS A 403 17.57 1.90 8.54
N THR A 404 16.80 2.63 9.35
CA THR A 404 17.28 3.80 10.05
C THR A 404 18.08 3.32 11.28
N GLU A 405 19.37 3.56 11.31
CA GLU A 405 20.17 3.28 12.51
C GLU A 405 19.60 4.09 13.69
N GLY A 406 19.04 3.37 14.65
CA GLY A 406 18.55 3.87 15.93
C GLY A 406 17.59 5.05 15.83
N GLY A 407 16.31 4.82 15.73
CA GLY A 407 15.14 5.71 16.00
C GLY A 407 15.31 7.23 16.28
N ALA A 408 16.42 7.83 15.85
CA ALA A 408 16.64 9.26 15.85
C ALA A 408 16.10 9.83 14.53
N GLU A 409 15.41 10.95 14.58
CA GLU A 409 15.11 11.77 13.41
C GLU A 409 16.37 11.83 12.55
N ALA A 410 16.30 11.38 11.30
CA ALA A 410 17.42 11.52 10.38
C ALA A 410 17.80 12.99 10.38
N LYS A 411 19.03 13.29 10.80
CA LYS A 411 19.49 14.66 10.85
C LYS A 411 19.31 15.28 9.49
N GLN A 412 18.60 16.38 9.44
CA GLN A 412 18.43 17.16 8.23
C GLN A 412 19.59 18.15 8.11
N THR A 413 20.10 18.30 6.91
CA THR A 413 21.11 19.28 6.56
C THR A 413 20.63 20.10 5.36
N THR A 414 21.22 21.25 5.15
CA THR A 414 20.89 22.11 4.01
C THR A 414 21.97 21.95 2.95
N MET A 415 21.55 21.75 1.71
CA MET A 415 22.45 21.62 0.55
C MET A 415 23.29 22.89 0.39
N PRO A 416 24.65 22.83 0.56
CA PRO A 416 25.52 23.96 0.30
C PRO A 416 25.56 24.34 -1.18
N ASP A 417 25.87 25.60 -1.49
CA ASP A 417 26.18 26.00 -2.87
C ASP A 417 27.64 25.65 -3.18
N VAL A 418 27.84 24.75 -4.11
CA VAL A 418 29.17 24.32 -4.58
C VAL A 418 29.38 24.59 -6.07
N THR A 419 28.48 25.35 -6.70
CA THR A 419 28.58 25.73 -8.10
C THR A 419 29.80 26.64 -8.31
N GLY A 420 30.55 26.39 -9.38
CA GLY A 420 31.79 27.13 -9.70
C GLY A 420 33.03 26.66 -8.95
N MET A 421 32.89 25.70 -8.03
CA MET A 421 34.01 25.17 -7.24
C MET A 421 34.72 24.03 -7.97
N ASN A 422 35.97 23.77 -7.57
CA ASN A 422 36.63 22.54 -7.95
C ASN A 422 35.89 21.32 -7.33
N VAL A 423 35.69 20.26 -8.09
CA VAL A 423 34.96 19.03 -7.67
C VAL A 423 35.50 18.47 -6.35
N ARG A 424 36.82 18.52 -6.14
CA ARG A 424 37.43 18.02 -4.90
C ARG A 424 36.99 18.85 -3.69
N ASP A 425 36.97 20.18 -3.83
CA ASP A 425 36.60 21.09 -2.75
C ASP A 425 35.07 21.03 -2.52
N ALA A 426 34.30 20.97 -3.61
CA ALA A 426 32.85 20.77 -3.57
C ALA A 426 32.47 19.49 -2.79
N LYS A 427 33.10 18.34 -3.12
CA LYS A 427 32.88 17.09 -2.38
C LYS A 427 33.31 17.14 -0.93
N ALA A 428 34.34 17.93 -0.57
CA ALA A 428 34.74 18.11 0.82
C ALA A 428 33.69 18.89 1.62
N ILE A 429 33.17 19.99 1.07
CA ILE A 429 32.11 20.81 1.69
C ILE A 429 30.82 20.02 1.86
N LEU A 430 30.43 19.29 0.85
CA LEU A 430 29.22 18.42 0.92
C LEU A 430 29.38 17.33 1.98
N ARG A 431 30.56 16.72 2.07
CA ARG A 431 30.83 15.68 3.09
C ARG A 431 30.82 16.24 4.51
N GLU A 432 31.33 17.49 4.73
CA GLU A 432 31.21 18.17 6.03
C GLU A 432 29.75 18.44 6.41
N ALA A 433 28.88 18.64 5.41
CA ALA A 433 27.43 18.76 5.60
C ALA A 433 26.72 17.41 5.70
N GLY A 434 27.45 16.28 5.71
CA GLY A 434 26.86 14.95 5.74
C GLY A 434 26.22 14.52 4.41
N ILE A 435 26.63 15.10 3.28
CA ILE A 435 26.11 14.85 1.94
C ILE A 435 27.20 14.20 1.09
N ASP A 436 26.92 13.03 0.51
CA ASP A 436 27.78 12.44 -0.50
C ASP A 436 27.53 13.08 -1.87
N ALA A 437 28.48 12.94 -2.81
CA ALA A 437 28.31 13.51 -4.14
C ALA A 437 29.00 12.70 -5.24
N VAL A 438 28.30 12.57 -6.38
CA VAL A 438 28.78 11.98 -7.63
C VAL A 438 28.83 13.05 -8.74
N THR A 439 29.62 12.81 -9.78
CA THR A 439 29.76 13.72 -10.91
C THR A 439 29.31 13.04 -12.21
N ASP A 440 28.80 13.82 -13.16
CA ASP A 440 28.38 13.37 -14.49
C ASP A 440 29.56 13.26 -15.48
N GLY A 441 30.78 13.58 -15.07
CA GLY A 441 31.98 13.54 -15.90
C GLY A 441 33.27 13.77 -15.10
N GLU A 442 34.40 13.98 -15.82
CA GLU A 442 35.74 14.14 -15.27
C GLU A 442 36.25 15.58 -15.22
N ASN A 443 35.47 16.57 -15.66
CA ASN A 443 35.87 17.97 -15.63
C ASN A 443 36.06 18.45 -14.17
N PRO A 444 37.10 19.26 -13.85
CA PRO A 444 37.40 19.61 -12.49
C PRO A 444 36.49 20.69 -11.87
N ILE A 445 35.63 21.35 -12.65
CA ILE A 445 34.79 22.46 -12.16
C ILE A 445 33.30 22.03 -12.18
N VAL A 446 32.62 22.26 -11.07
CA VAL A 446 31.17 22.07 -10.92
C VAL A 446 30.43 23.19 -11.65
N THR A 447 29.69 22.86 -12.69
CA THR A 447 28.88 23.80 -13.47
C THR A 447 27.43 23.88 -12.98
N GLY A 448 26.98 22.88 -12.22
CA GLY A 448 25.67 22.83 -11.60
C GLY A 448 25.59 21.76 -10.53
N GLN A 449 24.55 21.82 -9.70
CA GLN A 449 24.31 20.83 -8.63
C GLN A 449 22.83 20.49 -8.51
N LEU A 450 22.56 19.27 -8.05
CA LEU A 450 21.22 18.82 -7.71
C LEU A 450 21.25 18.01 -6.41
N PRO A 451 20.40 18.32 -5.44
CA PRO A 451 19.41 19.41 -5.38
C PRO A 451 20.03 20.80 -5.44
N PRO A 452 19.22 21.83 -5.75
CA PRO A 452 19.68 23.22 -5.67
C PRO A 452 20.19 23.60 -4.27
N ALA A 453 21.10 24.55 -4.20
CA ALA A 453 21.56 25.13 -2.93
C ALA A 453 20.37 25.62 -2.08
N GLY A 454 20.45 25.41 -0.76
CA GLY A 454 19.37 25.77 0.18
C GLY A 454 18.29 24.71 0.34
N THR A 455 18.27 23.64 -0.45
CA THR A 455 17.32 22.51 -0.29
C THR A 455 17.64 21.75 0.99
N THR A 456 16.61 21.46 1.81
CA THR A 456 16.76 20.60 2.99
C THR A 456 16.79 19.13 2.55
N VAL A 457 17.85 18.43 2.88
CA VAL A 457 18.07 17.00 2.58
C VAL A 457 18.41 16.24 3.87
N GLN A 458 18.30 14.91 3.83
CA GLN A 458 18.71 14.06 4.95
C GLN A 458 20.23 13.86 4.95
N GLU A 459 20.85 13.74 6.13
CA GLU A 459 22.26 13.31 6.26
C GLU A 459 22.45 11.96 5.57
N GLY A 460 23.53 11.80 4.80
CA GLY A 460 23.74 10.62 3.93
C GLY A 460 23.10 10.74 2.54
N PHE A 461 22.50 11.88 2.20
CA PHE A 461 22.00 12.14 0.86
C PHE A 461 23.17 12.19 -0.15
N CYS A 462 22.95 11.66 -1.37
CA CYS A 462 23.95 11.72 -2.45
C CYS A 462 23.53 12.72 -3.52
N ALA A 463 24.25 13.83 -3.61
CA ALA A 463 24.03 14.88 -4.58
C ALA A 463 24.68 14.58 -5.94
N MET A 464 24.10 15.10 -7.02
CA MET A 464 24.70 15.10 -8.35
C MET A 464 25.39 16.44 -8.62
N LEU A 465 26.64 16.40 -9.02
CA LEU A 465 27.41 17.56 -9.46
C LEU A 465 27.63 17.49 -10.95
N TYR A 466 27.15 18.51 -11.66
CA TYR A 466 27.34 18.64 -13.12
C TYR A 466 28.68 19.29 -13.39
N VAL A 467 29.45 18.68 -14.27
CA VAL A 467 30.80 19.15 -14.66
C VAL A 467 30.96 19.24 -16.18
N THR A 468 30.01 18.75 -16.97
CA THR A 468 30.08 18.71 -18.44
C THR A 468 29.74 20.03 -19.13
N GLY A 469 29.33 21.06 -18.37
CA GLY A 469 28.97 22.38 -18.91
C GLY A 469 27.54 22.49 -19.43
N GLU A 470 26.76 21.44 -19.37
CA GLU A 470 25.31 21.50 -19.55
C GLU A 470 24.67 22.11 -18.31
N SER A 471 23.74 23.05 -18.49
CA SER A 471 23.02 23.66 -17.36
C SER A 471 22.21 22.58 -16.65
N ALA A 472 22.27 22.52 -15.33
CA ALA A 472 21.39 21.64 -14.54
C ALA A 472 19.94 21.89 -14.96
N PRO A 473 19.21 20.87 -15.46
CA PRO A 473 17.82 21.03 -15.86
C PRO A 473 16.95 21.44 -14.66
N GLN A 474 15.77 22.00 -14.93
CA GLN A 474 14.90 22.48 -13.84
C GLN A 474 14.41 21.30 -12.99
N ALA A 475 14.25 21.55 -11.68
CA ALA A 475 13.94 20.54 -10.65
C ALA A 475 12.69 19.65 -10.89
N GLN A 476 11.88 19.95 -11.91
CA GLN A 476 10.70 19.18 -12.29
C GLN A 476 11.03 17.92 -13.13
N ASP A 477 12.23 17.83 -13.70
CA ASP A 477 12.61 16.76 -14.63
C ASP A 477 13.58 15.73 -14.03
N TYR A 478 13.73 15.70 -12.71
CA TYR A 478 14.68 14.81 -12.04
C TYR A 478 13.99 13.80 -11.15
N ALA A 479 14.50 12.57 -11.17
CA ALA A 479 14.11 11.51 -10.27
C ALA A 479 15.34 10.93 -9.55
N ARG A 480 15.08 10.29 -8.42
CA ARG A 480 16.12 9.57 -7.67
C ARG A 480 16.42 8.25 -8.38
N VAL A 481 17.66 8.00 -8.71
CA VAL A 481 18.12 6.73 -9.28
C VAL A 481 17.96 5.63 -8.23
N PRO A 482 17.24 4.54 -8.52
CA PRO A 482 17.10 3.43 -7.58
C PRO A 482 18.43 2.72 -7.38
N ASP A 483 18.67 2.20 -6.18
CA ASP A 483 19.78 1.27 -5.94
C ASP A 483 19.34 -0.13 -6.35
N VAL A 484 20.01 -0.68 -7.37
CA VAL A 484 19.68 -1.98 -7.94
C VAL A 484 20.77 -3.02 -7.73
N ILE A 485 21.82 -2.70 -6.95
CA ILE A 485 22.91 -3.64 -6.67
C ILE A 485 22.37 -4.89 -5.94
N GLY A 486 22.77 -6.06 -6.40
CA GLY A 486 22.34 -7.36 -5.87
C GLY A 486 20.98 -7.86 -6.41
N LEU A 487 20.27 -7.08 -7.21
CA LEU A 487 19.02 -7.49 -7.84
C LEU A 487 19.29 -8.25 -9.15
N ASP A 488 18.35 -9.13 -9.53
CA ASP A 488 18.35 -9.74 -10.85
C ASP A 488 17.98 -8.70 -11.95
N MET A 489 18.28 -9.03 -13.20
CA MET A 489 18.09 -8.13 -14.36
C MET A 489 16.65 -7.64 -14.49
N ARG A 490 15.66 -8.49 -14.23
CA ARG A 490 14.24 -8.15 -14.33
C ARG A 490 13.82 -7.13 -13.27
N ARG A 491 14.27 -7.32 -12.03
CA ARG A 491 14.03 -6.38 -10.93
C ARG A 491 14.73 -5.04 -11.17
N CYS A 492 15.99 -5.07 -11.63
CA CYS A 492 16.69 -3.85 -12.01
C CYS A 492 15.92 -3.04 -13.05
N ALA A 493 15.45 -3.70 -14.11
CA ALA A 493 14.67 -3.05 -15.18
C ALA A 493 13.36 -2.45 -14.65
N GLN A 494 12.70 -3.14 -13.72
CA GLN A 494 11.47 -2.67 -13.10
C GLN A 494 11.70 -1.43 -12.24
N GLU A 495 12.65 -1.48 -11.30
CA GLU A 495 12.97 -0.37 -10.39
C GLU A 495 13.43 0.88 -11.15
N ILE A 496 14.31 0.68 -12.14
CA ILE A 496 14.83 1.76 -12.97
C ILE A 496 13.71 2.43 -13.76
N ARG A 497 12.81 1.65 -14.36
CA ARG A 497 11.67 2.18 -15.13
C ARG A 497 10.65 2.89 -14.23
N LEU A 498 10.31 2.30 -13.08
CA LEU A 498 9.39 2.91 -12.11
C LEU A 498 9.90 4.26 -11.58
N SER A 499 11.21 4.42 -11.53
CA SER A 499 11.86 5.67 -11.14
C SER A 499 12.00 6.68 -12.30
N GLY A 500 11.46 6.37 -13.47
CA GLY A 500 11.47 7.28 -14.65
C GLY A 500 12.76 7.24 -15.47
N PHE A 501 13.54 6.14 -15.38
CA PHE A 501 14.78 5.94 -16.09
C PHE A 501 14.70 4.79 -17.09
N GLU A 502 15.70 4.72 -17.99
CA GLU A 502 15.90 3.59 -18.89
C GLU A 502 17.08 2.72 -18.42
N MET A 503 16.96 1.39 -18.50
CA MET A 503 18.06 0.50 -18.17
C MET A 503 18.92 0.17 -19.38
N ASN A 504 20.25 0.24 -19.19
CA ASN A 504 21.24 -0.30 -20.11
C ASN A 504 21.99 -1.45 -19.43
N ALA A 505 21.58 -2.69 -19.73
CA ALA A 505 22.12 -3.89 -19.10
C ALA A 505 23.40 -4.38 -19.79
N GLN A 506 24.38 -4.81 -18.99
CA GLN A 506 25.62 -5.45 -19.47
C GLN A 506 25.95 -6.67 -18.60
N GLY A 507 26.09 -7.85 -19.19
CA GLY A 507 26.38 -9.11 -18.50
C GLY A 507 25.13 -9.90 -18.13
N GLU A 508 25.28 -10.93 -17.33
CA GLU A 508 24.23 -11.84 -16.85
C GLU A 508 24.43 -12.14 -15.35
N GLY A 509 23.33 -12.41 -14.62
CA GLY A 509 23.36 -12.74 -13.19
C GLY A 509 22.72 -11.66 -12.33
N LEU A 510 23.40 -11.27 -11.23
CA LEU A 510 22.96 -10.22 -10.31
C LEU A 510 23.69 -8.90 -10.60
N ALA A 511 23.07 -7.79 -10.35
CA ALA A 511 23.66 -6.46 -10.53
C ALA A 511 24.85 -6.28 -9.60
N ALA A 512 26.05 -6.17 -10.16
CA ALA A 512 27.32 -5.96 -9.45
C ALA A 512 27.77 -4.49 -9.47
N GLY A 513 27.24 -3.68 -10.43
CA GLY A 513 27.55 -2.27 -10.53
C GLY A 513 26.46 -1.51 -11.27
N GLN A 514 26.31 -0.21 -10.94
CA GLN A 514 25.41 0.68 -11.65
C GLN A 514 26.00 2.09 -11.80
N SER A 515 25.58 2.78 -12.84
CA SER A 515 25.92 4.20 -13.08
C SER A 515 24.79 4.88 -13.87
N PRO A 516 24.19 5.97 -13.35
CA PRO A 516 24.52 6.66 -12.09
C PRO A 516 24.34 5.80 -10.85
N ALA A 517 24.99 6.19 -9.74
CA ALA A 517 24.93 5.45 -8.49
C ALA A 517 23.52 5.46 -7.89
N GLY A 518 23.16 4.37 -7.22
CA GLY A 518 21.90 4.28 -6.45
C GLY A 518 21.80 5.40 -5.41
N GLY A 519 20.61 6.00 -5.31
CA GLY A 519 20.36 7.13 -4.41
C GLY A 519 20.72 8.51 -4.98
N SER A 520 21.48 8.61 -6.07
CA SER A 520 21.75 9.86 -6.77
C SER A 520 20.50 10.38 -7.52
N TYR A 521 20.49 11.66 -7.90
CA TYR A 521 19.46 12.22 -8.76
C TYR A 521 19.96 12.34 -10.19
N ALA A 522 19.12 11.99 -11.16
CA ALA A 522 19.41 12.13 -12.58
C ALA A 522 18.17 12.63 -13.33
N PRO A 523 18.30 13.22 -14.51
CA PRO A 523 17.17 13.57 -15.37
C PRO A 523 16.29 12.34 -15.63
N THR A 524 14.99 12.51 -15.62
CA THR A 524 14.07 11.45 -16.07
C THR A 524 14.38 11.06 -17.52
N GLY A 525 14.35 9.76 -17.84
CA GLY A 525 14.78 9.24 -19.14
C GLY A 525 16.29 8.99 -19.26
N THR A 526 17.11 9.30 -18.24
CA THR A 526 18.53 8.94 -18.22
C THR A 526 18.71 7.43 -18.30
N GLN A 527 19.65 6.95 -19.11
CA GLN A 527 20.04 5.54 -19.14
C GLN A 527 20.89 5.19 -17.91
N VAL A 528 20.35 4.31 -17.05
CA VAL A 528 21.10 3.71 -15.94
C VAL A 528 21.80 2.45 -16.46
N ARG A 529 23.13 2.52 -16.57
CA ARG A 529 23.93 1.35 -16.94
C ARG A 529 24.05 0.43 -15.72
N VAL A 530 23.70 -0.84 -15.90
CA VAL A 530 23.81 -1.86 -14.86
C VAL A 530 24.69 -2.99 -15.38
N THR A 531 25.75 -3.32 -14.65
CA THR A 531 26.63 -4.47 -14.93
C THR A 531 26.18 -5.65 -14.08
N PHE A 532 25.98 -6.81 -14.71
CA PHE A 532 25.55 -8.05 -14.09
C PHE A 532 26.69 -9.06 -14.07
N GLU A 533 26.85 -9.76 -12.96
CA GLU A 533 27.83 -10.83 -12.79
C GLU A 533 27.15 -12.08 -12.24
N MET A 534 27.62 -13.26 -12.66
CA MET A 534 27.15 -14.54 -12.10
C MET A 534 27.63 -14.65 -10.67
N PRO A 535 26.77 -15.08 -9.73
CA PRO A 535 27.12 -15.22 -8.32
C PRO A 535 28.17 -16.29 -8.03
#